data_64f3ea46f6ca214e70b1820f600db220
#
_entry.id   64f3ea46f6ca214e70b1820f600db220
#
_cell.length_a   1.000
_cell.length_b   1.000
_cell.length_c   1.000
_cell.angle_alpha   90.00
_cell.angle_beta   90.00
_cell.angle_gamma   90.00
#
_symmetry.space_group_name_H-M   'P 1'
#
loop_
_entity.id
_entity.type
_entity.pdbx_description
1 polymer ?
#
loop_
_entity_poly.entity_id
_entity_poly.type
_entity_poly.pdbx_seq_one_letter_code
_entity_poly.pdbx_strand_id
1 'polypeptide(L)'
;MRLSAQQGVYIPAGATVWLSGNTNVGIFADMTNNGILGSNPNATFYILSRLWTNGNGATLPDESADGTSGKGGTFLFSGAGQQRVYGAYSFISGTGTSFPNLQLNNPAGLVLEDFSDLKIRNNLHFASGRIYLNGWNLQVGDKTPGSITGYNDYRYVVTGKGVAGGLLYRAAITNADGKVVYPIGTDDYNYSPAAVLITGAKDMIGARVYDSVFTVAAGGTAYADSFVNKSWNIRRADNSGGEVDVILQHMDVSELPAYATSRDSSFITRFVSGVWDAVPAITTQPLPGTLATTAITQPATMHLRHFDGLGASEYFAKTALIGSAKPAMFLSFEAFRTAPLLIQLDWTTSREIYNATFEIERRYERQEQFVKIGVLPTKAINGNSSVPLSYTFPDVNDYDDWTYYRIKAVGRNGKVTYSDVRAVPPFVQIKVFPNPNNGNFRVTIRGIRGEMLMQLHDTWSQVMRQYVVKRDADVSISDLPSGVYFIVIYHKDTMKVAYTCKVVVAQ
;
A
#
# COMPACT_ATOMS: atom_id res chain seq x y z
N MET A 1 28.25 -0.07 -63.36
CA MET A 1 28.18 1.11 -62.47
C MET A 1 26.78 1.16 -61.86
N ARG A 2 26.60 0.70 -60.63
CA ARG A 2 25.30 0.80 -59.94
C ARG A 2 25.28 2.13 -59.25
N LEU A 3 24.54 3.09 -59.80
CA LEU A 3 24.18 4.33 -59.11
C LEU A 3 23.14 3.98 -58.02
N SER A 4 23.54 3.88 -56.76
CA SER A 4 22.62 3.92 -55.65
C SER A 4 22.31 5.40 -55.39
N ALA A 5 21.25 5.87 -55.97
CA ALA A 5 20.68 7.16 -55.56
C ALA A 5 20.04 6.97 -54.20
N GLN A 6 20.70 7.38 -53.16
CA GLN A 6 20.07 7.66 -51.86
C GLN A 6 19.22 8.94 -52.04
N GLN A 7 17.97 8.75 -52.47
CA GLN A 7 17.02 9.86 -52.56
C GLN A 7 16.27 9.96 -51.22
N GLY A 8 16.80 10.76 -50.33
CA GLY A 8 16.09 11.20 -49.13
C GLY A 8 15.26 12.48 -49.41
N VAL A 9 14.27 12.75 -48.64
CA VAL A 9 13.57 14.03 -48.58
C VAL A 9 14.34 14.94 -47.61
N TYR A 10 14.74 16.12 -48.09
CA TYR A 10 15.56 17.05 -47.29
C TYR A 10 14.98 18.45 -47.28
N ILE A 11 14.78 19.02 -46.09
CA ILE A 11 14.44 20.42 -45.89
C ILE A 11 15.68 21.11 -45.31
N PRO A 12 16.36 21.96 -46.08
CA PRO A 12 17.58 22.63 -45.60
C PRO A 12 17.30 23.70 -44.54
N ALA A 13 18.29 24.04 -43.75
CA ALA A 13 18.22 25.12 -42.78
C ALA A 13 17.81 26.44 -43.49
N GLY A 14 16.89 27.16 -42.86
CA GLY A 14 16.32 28.41 -43.42
C GLY A 14 15.20 28.20 -44.45
N ALA A 15 14.98 26.98 -44.95
CA ALA A 15 13.83 26.71 -45.81
C ALA A 15 12.55 26.48 -44.96
N THR A 16 11.42 26.90 -45.54
CA THR A 16 10.08 26.70 -44.92
C THR A 16 9.20 25.94 -45.88
N VAL A 17 8.61 24.87 -45.37
CA VAL A 17 7.55 24.09 -46.00
C VAL A 17 6.33 24.14 -45.10
N TRP A 18 5.15 24.38 -45.67
CA TRP A 18 3.92 24.49 -44.93
C TRP A 18 2.78 23.65 -45.55
N LEU A 19 2.17 22.79 -44.77
CA LEU A 19 0.97 22.05 -45.16
C LEU A 19 -0.27 22.75 -44.60
N SER A 20 -1.14 23.23 -45.48
CA SER A 20 -2.38 23.91 -45.11
C SER A 20 -3.62 23.09 -45.46
N GLY A 21 -4.70 23.35 -44.76
CA GLY A 21 -6.00 22.73 -44.97
C GLY A 21 -6.00 21.21 -44.75
N ASN A 22 -6.72 20.46 -45.56
CA ASN A 22 -6.85 19.00 -45.49
C ASN A 22 -5.78 18.30 -46.36
N THR A 23 -4.58 18.79 -46.37
CA THR A 23 -3.50 18.26 -47.23
C THR A 23 -2.89 16.99 -46.62
N ASN A 24 -2.78 15.96 -47.45
CA ASN A 24 -2.11 14.69 -47.11
C ASN A 24 -0.83 14.55 -47.96
N VAL A 25 0.29 14.24 -47.30
CA VAL A 25 1.57 14.05 -47.96
C VAL A 25 2.18 12.72 -47.56
N GLY A 26 2.51 11.89 -48.56
CA GLY A 26 3.22 10.61 -48.35
C GLY A 26 4.73 10.82 -48.46
N ILE A 27 5.51 10.39 -47.46
CA ILE A 27 6.96 10.45 -47.41
C ILE A 27 7.50 9.02 -47.48
N PHE A 28 7.96 8.62 -48.68
CA PHE A 28 8.39 7.27 -48.99
C PHE A 28 9.90 7.04 -48.83
N ALA A 29 10.67 8.11 -48.80
CA ALA A 29 12.12 8.08 -48.61
C ALA A 29 12.50 8.69 -47.25
N ASP A 30 13.67 8.32 -46.73
CA ASP A 30 14.14 8.85 -45.44
C ASP A 30 14.13 10.38 -45.41
N MET A 31 13.62 10.94 -44.33
CA MET A 31 13.37 12.37 -44.18
C MET A 31 14.40 13.00 -43.27
N THR A 32 14.99 14.09 -43.71
CA THR A 32 15.82 14.99 -42.88
C THR A 32 15.25 16.39 -42.90
N ASN A 33 14.80 16.90 -41.79
CA ASN A 33 14.35 18.25 -41.60
C ASN A 33 15.41 19.06 -40.84
N ASN A 34 16.02 20.05 -41.48
CA ASN A 34 16.87 21.05 -40.83
C ASN A 34 16.25 22.45 -40.84
N GLY A 35 15.08 22.61 -41.44
CA GLY A 35 14.37 23.86 -41.58
C GLY A 35 13.05 23.89 -40.81
N ILE A 36 12.08 24.56 -41.38
CA ILE A 36 10.74 24.76 -40.86
C ILE A 36 9.76 23.89 -41.65
N LEU A 37 9.08 22.93 -40.99
CA LEU A 37 8.01 22.15 -41.57
C LEU A 37 6.73 22.38 -40.77
N GLY A 38 5.95 23.35 -41.18
CA GLY A 38 4.72 23.75 -40.49
C GLY A 38 3.47 22.99 -40.99
N SER A 39 2.45 22.97 -40.17
CA SER A 39 1.20 22.28 -40.49
C SER A 39 -0.03 22.84 -39.78
N ASN A 40 -1.17 22.82 -40.48
CA ASN A 40 -2.48 23.11 -39.94
C ASN A 40 -3.16 21.83 -39.36
N PRO A 41 -4.23 21.94 -38.57
CA PRO A 41 -4.82 20.82 -37.82
C PRO A 41 -5.24 19.61 -38.66
N ASN A 42 -5.70 19.79 -39.87
CA ASN A 42 -6.20 18.71 -40.73
C ASN A 42 -5.15 18.17 -41.72
N ALA A 43 -3.90 18.66 -41.64
CA ALA A 43 -2.82 18.13 -42.45
C ALA A 43 -2.27 16.82 -41.88
N THR A 44 -1.95 15.86 -42.77
CA THR A 44 -1.38 14.58 -42.34
C THR A 44 -0.12 14.26 -43.16
N PHE A 45 0.97 13.99 -42.46
CA PHE A 45 2.21 13.46 -43.02
C PHE A 45 2.22 11.95 -42.85
N TYR A 46 2.06 11.18 -43.92
CA TYR A 46 2.20 9.72 -43.89
C TYR A 46 3.69 9.36 -44.05
N ILE A 47 4.34 8.99 -42.96
CA ILE A 47 5.75 8.60 -42.94
C ILE A 47 5.81 7.11 -43.23
N LEU A 48 6.14 6.77 -44.47
CA LEU A 48 6.28 5.40 -44.98
C LEU A 48 7.75 4.96 -45.05
N SER A 49 8.67 5.93 -44.91
CA SER A 49 10.11 5.73 -44.85
C SER A 49 10.56 5.07 -43.56
N ARG A 50 11.81 4.59 -43.53
CA ARG A 50 12.39 3.95 -42.33
C ARG A 50 12.88 4.96 -41.30
N LEU A 51 13.33 6.14 -41.72
CA LEU A 51 13.99 7.10 -40.86
C LEU A 51 13.38 8.50 -41.01
N TRP A 52 13.10 9.10 -39.85
CA TRP A 52 12.82 10.53 -39.72
C TRP A 52 13.89 11.17 -38.84
N THR A 53 14.51 12.24 -39.35
CA THR A 53 15.55 13.00 -38.66
C THR A 53 15.16 14.48 -38.58
N ASN A 54 15.03 15.01 -37.36
CA ASN A 54 15.09 16.45 -37.16
C ASN A 54 16.54 16.85 -36.83
N GLY A 55 17.08 17.80 -37.55
CA GLY A 55 18.40 18.36 -37.25
C GLY A 55 18.33 19.43 -36.17
N ASN A 56 19.50 19.88 -35.76
CA ASN A 56 19.62 20.98 -34.81
C ASN A 56 19.06 22.29 -35.40
N GLY A 57 18.07 22.88 -34.72
CA GLY A 57 17.36 24.07 -35.20
C GLY A 57 16.13 23.79 -36.09
N ALA A 58 15.84 22.53 -36.41
CA ALA A 58 14.60 22.16 -37.07
C ALA A 58 13.39 22.54 -36.20
N THR A 59 12.29 22.95 -36.84
CA THR A 59 11.03 23.23 -36.15
C THR A 59 9.83 22.62 -36.87
N LEU A 60 8.80 22.25 -36.10
CA LEU A 60 7.54 21.72 -36.60
C LEU A 60 6.38 22.59 -36.06
N PRO A 61 6.26 23.87 -36.53
CA PRO A 61 5.25 24.77 -36.01
C PRO A 61 3.84 24.37 -36.44
N ASP A 62 2.87 24.80 -35.63
CA ASP A 62 1.44 24.71 -35.90
C ASP A 62 0.87 26.06 -36.36
N GLU A 63 -0.45 26.14 -36.53
CA GLU A 63 -1.15 27.33 -37.05
C GLU A 63 -1.22 28.50 -36.06
N SER A 64 -0.77 28.35 -34.83
CA SER A 64 -0.77 29.44 -33.85
C SER A 64 0.29 30.49 -34.10
N ALA A 65 0.13 31.69 -33.56
CA ALA A 65 1.07 32.79 -33.72
C ALA A 65 2.46 32.48 -33.14
N ASP A 66 2.52 31.69 -32.06
CA ASP A 66 3.77 31.19 -31.45
C ASP A 66 4.28 29.89 -32.08
N GLY A 67 3.52 29.34 -33.03
CA GLY A 67 3.83 28.07 -33.71
C GLY A 67 3.81 26.83 -32.85
N THR A 68 3.39 26.94 -31.58
CA THR A 68 3.46 25.84 -30.61
C THR A 68 2.21 25.63 -29.73
N SER A 69 1.27 26.56 -29.76
CA SER A 69 0.05 26.53 -28.92
C SER A 69 -1.22 26.13 -29.69
N GLY A 70 -1.10 25.85 -30.98
CA GLY A 70 -2.20 25.38 -31.82
C GLY A 70 -2.35 23.84 -31.82
N LYS A 71 -3.28 23.39 -32.65
CA LYS A 71 -3.56 21.96 -32.81
C LYS A 71 -2.55 21.25 -33.71
N GLY A 72 -2.08 21.90 -34.74
CA GLY A 72 -1.16 21.39 -35.74
C GLY A 72 -1.60 20.12 -36.46
N GLY A 73 -0.81 19.68 -37.45
CA GLY A 73 -1.06 18.46 -38.20
C GLY A 73 -0.60 17.20 -37.52
N THR A 74 -0.93 16.07 -38.12
CA THR A 74 -0.60 14.71 -37.61
C THR A 74 0.56 14.12 -38.41
N PHE A 75 1.57 13.62 -37.67
CA PHE A 75 2.68 12.86 -38.22
C PHE A 75 2.37 11.36 -37.99
N LEU A 76 1.97 10.67 -39.05
CA LEU A 76 1.54 9.27 -39.01
C LEU A 76 2.67 8.35 -39.49
N PHE A 77 3.26 7.62 -38.56
CA PHE A 77 4.26 6.60 -38.85
C PHE A 77 3.57 5.28 -39.21
N SER A 78 3.72 4.84 -40.49
CA SER A 78 3.01 3.67 -41.04
C SER A 78 3.86 2.87 -42.04
N GLY A 79 5.16 2.78 -41.82
CA GLY A 79 6.09 2.02 -42.64
C GLY A 79 5.89 0.51 -42.52
N ALA A 80 6.43 -0.25 -43.49
CA ALA A 80 6.33 -1.71 -43.55
C ALA A 80 7.26 -2.43 -42.55
N GLY A 81 8.36 -1.81 -42.15
CA GLY A 81 9.31 -2.33 -41.14
C GLY A 81 9.44 -1.39 -39.96
N GLN A 82 10.28 -1.76 -39.00
CA GLN A 82 10.55 -0.91 -37.84
C GLN A 82 11.06 0.47 -38.29
N GLN A 83 10.40 1.52 -37.81
CA GLN A 83 10.76 2.90 -38.11
C GLN A 83 11.59 3.51 -37.00
N ARG A 84 12.36 4.54 -37.34
CA ARG A 84 13.27 5.23 -36.41
C ARG A 84 13.03 6.73 -36.47
N VAL A 85 13.19 7.40 -35.32
CA VAL A 85 13.02 8.85 -35.21
C VAL A 85 14.14 9.47 -34.38
N TYR A 86 14.80 10.52 -34.98
CA TYR A 86 15.61 11.48 -34.24
C TYR A 86 14.72 12.67 -33.92
N GLY A 87 14.37 12.85 -32.67
CA GLY A 87 13.43 13.88 -32.22
C GLY A 87 14.02 15.28 -32.22
N ALA A 88 15.32 15.42 -32.02
CA ALA A 88 16.06 16.68 -31.79
C ALA A 88 15.48 17.53 -30.66
N TYR A 89 14.98 16.87 -29.62
CA TYR A 89 14.54 17.51 -28.38
C TYR A 89 15.50 17.13 -27.24
N SER A 90 15.75 18.06 -26.34
CA SER A 90 16.50 17.81 -25.10
C SER A 90 15.60 18.05 -23.91
N PHE A 91 15.30 16.99 -23.18
CA PHE A 91 14.53 17.09 -21.94
C PHE A 91 15.27 17.91 -20.88
N ILE A 92 16.60 17.85 -20.84
CA ILE A 92 17.43 18.55 -19.85
C ILE A 92 17.35 20.08 -20.04
N SER A 93 17.45 20.54 -21.29
CA SER A 93 17.36 22.00 -21.60
C SER A 93 15.91 22.47 -21.81
N GLY A 94 14.97 21.54 -22.00
CA GLY A 94 13.58 21.86 -22.36
C GLY A 94 13.40 22.44 -23.75
N THR A 95 14.41 22.32 -24.64
CA THR A 95 14.44 22.94 -25.95
C THR A 95 14.58 21.93 -27.08
N GLY A 96 14.26 22.34 -28.29
CA GLY A 96 14.37 21.53 -29.49
C GLY A 96 13.06 21.35 -30.24
N THR A 97 13.06 20.41 -31.18
CA THR A 97 11.93 20.16 -32.05
C THR A 97 10.83 19.38 -31.29
N SER A 98 9.58 19.74 -31.55
CA SER A 98 8.43 19.04 -30.99
C SER A 98 7.35 18.82 -32.06
N PHE A 99 6.83 17.58 -32.11
CA PHE A 99 5.73 17.23 -32.99
C PHE A 99 4.42 17.79 -32.42
N PRO A 100 3.52 18.39 -33.24
CA PRO A 100 2.19 18.75 -32.77
C PRO A 100 1.37 17.50 -32.35
N ASN A 101 1.20 16.54 -33.27
CA ASN A 101 0.57 15.25 -33.00
C ASN A 101 1.36 14.11 -33.67
N LEU A 102 1.40 12.95 -33.02
CA LEU A 102 1.98 11.73 -33.57
C LEU A 102 0.96 10.60 -33.54
N GLN A 103 0.81 9.92 -34.65
CA GLN A 103 0.08 8.66 -34.73
C GLN A 103 1.02 7.52 -35.12
N LEU A 104 0.96 6.44 -34.40
CA LEU A 104 1.67 5.21 -34.75
C LEU A 104 0.69 4.18 -35.30
N ASN A 105 0.88 3.80 -36.57
CA ASN A 105 0.17 2.70 -37.24
C ASN A 105 1.19 1.76 -37.89
N ASN A 106 2.11 1.27 -37.09
CA ASN A 106 3.17 0.38 -37.56
C ASN A 106 3.36 -0.80 -36.59
N PRO A 107 2.93 -2.02 -36.92
CA PRO A 107 3.10 -3.20 -36.08
C PRO A 107 4.55 -3.48 -35.69
N ALA A 108 5.52 -3.13 -36.54
CA ALA A 108 6.94 -3.29 -36.25
C ALA A 108 7.51 -2.22 -35.29
N GLY A 109 6.73 -1.17 -35.01
CA GLY A 109 7.00 -0.14 -34.00
C GLY A 109 7.88 1.01 -34.48
N LEU A 110 8.03 1.99 -33.57
CA LEU A 110 8.84 3.19 -33.75
C LEU A 110 9.93 3.22 -32.67
N VAL A 111 11.18 3.40 -33.04
CA VAL A 111 12.33 3.45 -32.11
C VAL A 111 12.88 4.85 -32.05
N LEU A 112 13.11 5.36 -30.85
CA LEU A 112 13.89 6.58 -30.64
C LEU A 112 15.37 6.23 -30.90
N GLU A 113 15.98 6.96 -31.83
CA GLU A 113 17.40 6.79 -32.14
C GLU A 113 18.29 7.55 -31.18
N ASP A 114 19.57 7.16 -31.14
CA ASP A 114 20.56 7.79 -30.27
C ASP A 114 20.65 9.31 -30.49
N PHE A 115 20.98 10.01 -29.41
CA PHE A 115 21.29 11.43 -29.30
C PHE A 115 20.10 12.37 -29.09
N SER A 116 18.85 11.96 -28.99
CA SER A 116 17.77 12.89 -28.67
C SER A 116 16.54 12.28 -28.04
N ASP A 117 15.92 13.03 -27.15
CA ASP A 117 14.57 12.79 -26.66
C ASP A 117 13.53 13.14 -27.75
N LEU A 118 12.30 12.72 -27.54
CA LEU A 118 11.16 13.03 -28.40
C LEU A 118 10.12 13.82 -27.63
N LYS A 119 9.60 14.92 -28.21
CA LYS A 119 8.48 15.67 -27.65
C LYS A 119 7.29 15.70 -28.61
N ILE A 120 6.09 15.41 -28.05
CA ILE A 120 4.79 15.52 -28.73
C ILE A 120 3.94 16.49 -27.91
N ARG A 121 3.53 17.62 -28.51
CA ARG A 121 2.87 18.70 -27.75
C ARG A 121 1.45 18.35 -27.33
N ASN A 122 0.66 17.70 -28.23
CA ASN A 122 -0.78 17.52 -28.00
C ASN A 122 -1.15 16.02 -27.86
N ASN A 123 -1.15 15.28 -28.96
CA ASN A 123 -1.74 13.95 -28.99
C ASN A 123 -0.77 12.88 -29.50
N LEU A 124 -0.72 11.77 -28.76
CA LEU A 124 -0.13 10.52 -29.21
C LEU A 124 -1.24 9.49 -29.37
N HIS A 125 -1.43 8.98 -30.60
CA HIS A 125 -2.42 7.95 -30.88
C HIS A 125 -1.75 6.65 -31.33
N PHE A 126 -2.09 5.54 -30.68
CA PHE A 126 -1.69 4.20 -31.07
C PHE A 126 -2.79 3.52 -31.89
N ALA A 127 -2.64 3.46 -33.20
CA ALA A 127 -3.45 2.61 -34.05
C ALA A 127 -2.89 1.18 -34.09
N SER A 128 -1.55 1.03 -34.15
CA SER A 128 -0.84 -0.25 -34.16
C SER A 128 0.61 -0.08 -33.72
N GLY A 129 1.18 -1.09 -33.02
CA GLY A 129 2.60 -1.16 -32.66
C GLY A 129 2.97 -0.44 -31.35
N ARG A 130 4.28 -0.36 -31.09
CA ARG A 130 4.89 0.17 -29.86
C ARG A 130 5.91 1.24 -30.16
N ILE A 131 6.14 2.15 -29.17
CA ILE A 131 7.25 3.10 -29.22
C ILE A 131 8.34 2.58 -28.27
N TYR A 132 9.54 2.38 -28.77
CA TYR A 132 10.70 1.93 -28.00
C TYR A 132 11.59 3.13 -27.67
N LEU A 133 11.75 3.42 -26.39
CA LEU A 133 12.51 4.58 -25.94
C LEU A 133 14.00 4.45 -26.14
N ASN A 134 14.53 3.24 -26.15
CA ASN A 134 15.95 2.95 -26.42
C ASN A 134 16.92 3.80 -25.56
N GLY A 135 16.53 4.07 -24.30
CA GLY A 135 17.31 4.89 -23.37
C GLY A 135 16.95 6.38 -23.34
N TRP A 136 16.22 6.89 -24.33
CA TRP A 136 15.81 8.29 -24.44
C TRP A 136 14.42 8.53 -23.85
N ASN A 137 14.08 9.81 -23.57
CA ASN A 137 12.79 10.15 -23.01
C ASN A 137 11.76 10.49 -24.10
N LEU A 138 10.51 10.19 -23.81
CA LEU A 138 9.36 10.67 -24.58
C LEU A 138 8.53 11.60 -23.69
N GLN A 139 8.37 12.84 -24.10
CA GLN A 139 7.45 13.78 -23.45
C GLN A 139 6.17 13.89 -24.28
N VAL A 140 5.00 13.72 -23.64
CA VAL A 140 3.68 14.01 -24.21
C VAL A 140 3.03 15.11 -23.39
N GLY A 141 2.58 16.14 -24.08
CA GLY A 141 2.07 17.38 -23.49
C GLY A 141 3.10 18.50 -23.48
N ASP A 142 2.61 19.71 -23.26
CA ASP A 142 3.37 20.96 -23.12
C ASP A 142 2.74 21.86 -22.06
N LYS A 143 1.71 22.62 -22.39
CA LYS A 143 0.93 23.47 -21.46
C LYS A 143 -0.17 22.66 -20.72
N THR A 144 -0.49 21.48 -21.22
CA THR A 144 -1.41 20.47 -20.66
C THR A 144 -0.74 19.11 -20.74
N PRO A 145 -1.26 18.07 -20.08
CA PRO A 145 -0.71 16.72 -20.17
C PRO A 145 -0.76 16.11 -21.59
N GLY A 146 -1.47 16.74 -22.51
CA GLY A 146 -1.78 16.16 -23.80
C GLY A 146 -2.68 14.92 -23.66
N SER A 147 -2.88 14.21 -24.74
CA SER A 147 -3.61 12.94 -24.71
C SER A 147 -2.77 11.78 -25.25
N ILE A 148 -2.95 10.60 -24.65
CA ILE A 148 -2.47 9.34 -25.21
C ILE A 148 -3.69 8.45 -25.35
N THR A 149 -3.91 7.90 -26.56
CA THR A 149 -5.11 7.09 -26.87
C THR A 149 -4.76 5.84 -27.68
N GLY A 150 -5.67 4.88 -27.75
CA GLY A 150 -5.50 3.64 -28.52
C GLY A 150 -4.58 2.62 -27.88
N TYR A 151 -4.10 2.83 -26.66
CA TYR A 151 -3.17 1.91 -25.98
C TYR A 151 -3.89 0.73 -25.32
N ASN A 152 -3.18 -0.39 -25.29
CA ASN A 152 -3.52 -1.62 -24.57
C ASN A 152 -2.24 -2.50 -24.44
N ASP A 153 -2.39 -3.80 -24.16
CA ASP A 153 -1.27 -4.74 -24.02
C ASP A 153 -0.47 -5.06 -25.29
N TYR A 154 -0.87 -4.53 -26.44
CA TYR A 154 -0.13 -4.60 -27.72
C TYR A 154 0.40 -3.26 -28.20
N ARG A 155 -0.02 -2.16 -27.63
CA ARG A 155 0.18 -0.78 -28.11
C ARG A 155 0.51 0.12 -26.94
N TYR A 156 1.80 0.34 -26.72
CA TYR A 156 2.30 1.11 -25.58
C TYR A 156 3.74 1.56 -25.80
N VAL A 157 4.29 2.26 -24.81
CA VAL A 157 5.67 2.73 -24.78
C VAL A 157 6.54 1.71 -24.04
N VAL A 158 7.58 1.20 -24.70
CA VAL A 158 8.56 0.25 -24.12
C VAL A 158 9.70 1.05 -23.50
N THR A 159 9.84 0.94 -22.18
CA THR A 159 10.86 1.66 -21.40
C THR A 159 12.14 0.84 -21.19
N GLY A 160 12.10 -0.46 -21.54
CA GLY A 160 13.23 -1.39 -21.43
C GLY A 160 13.23 -2.22 -20.15
N LYS A 161 13.92 -3.36 -20.21
CA LYS A 161 13.99 -4.35 -19.09
C LYS A 161 14.94 -3.94 -17.98
N GLY A 162 15.97 -3.17 -18.30
CA GLY A 162 17.01 -2.80 -17.33
C GLY A 162 16.63 -1.63 -16.44
N VAL A 163 17.36 -1.47 -15.34
CA VAL A 163 17.18 -0.34 -14.41
C VAL A 163 17.50 1.01 -15.04
N ALA A 164 18.42 1.06 -16.00
CA ALA A 164 18.69 2.24 -16.79
C ALA A 164 17.75 2.30 -18.01
N GLY A 165 17.30 3.50 -18.39
CA GLY A 165 16.43 3.69 -19.56
C GLY A 165 15.65 4.99 -19.50
N GLY A 166 14.96 5.29 -20.60
CA GLY A 166 14.14 6.48 -20.74
C GLY A 166 12.82 6.40 -19.97
N LEU A 167 12.21 7.56 -19.78
CA LEU A 167 10.89 7.71 -19.15
C LEU A 167 9.89 8.28 -20.17
N LEU A 168 8.63 7.90 -19.97
CA LEU A 168 7.48 8.61 -20.56
C LEU A 168 7.07 9.73 -19.61
N TYR A 169 7.20 10.98 -20.04
CA TYR A 169 6.79 12.16 -19.29
C TYR A 169 5.42 12.66 -19.76
N ARG A 170 4.61 13.12 -18.82
CA ARG A 170 3.37 13.85 -19.05
C ARG A 170 3.55 15.25 -18.45
N ALA A 171 3.46 16.26 -19.31
CA ALA A 171 3.70 17.63 -18.90
C ALA A 171 2.48 18.26 -18.22
N ALA A 172 2.73 19.25 -17.37
CA ALA A 172 1.73 20.18 -16.86
C ALA A 172 0.45 19.52 -16.27
N ILE A 173 0.61 18.40 -15.56
CA ILE A 173 -0.50 17.70 -14.90
C ILE A 173 -1.02 18.55 -13.75
N THR A 174 -2.33 18.66 -13.62
CA THR A 174 -3.06 19.36 -12.56
C THR A 174 -4.10 18.45 -11.91
N ASN A 175 -4.68 18.86 -10.81
CA ASN A 175 -5.81 18.18 -10.19
C ASN A 175 -7.03 18.03 -11.15
N ALA A 176 -7.23 19.00 -12.04
CA ALA A 176 -8.35 18.98 -12.99
C ALA A 176 -8.23 17.88 -14.06
N ASP A 177 -7.03 17.35 -14.31
CA ASP A 177 -6.80 16.31 -15.31
C ASP A 177 -7.23 14.92 -14.82
N GLY A 178 -7.49 14.77 -13.53
CA GLY A 178 -7.87 13.50 -12.91
C GLY A 178 -6.78 12.44 -13.08
N LYS A 179 -7.18 11.24 -13.47
CA LYS A 179 -6.27 10.11 -13.66
C LYS A 179 -5.46 10.23 -14.96
N VAL A 180 -4.17 10.49 -14.84
CA VAL A 180 -3.23 10.57 -15.99
C VAL A 180 -2.50 9.25 -16.12
N VAL A 181 -2.67 8.55 -17.27
CA VAL A 181 -2.12 7.21 -17.52
C VAL A 181 -0.81 7.29 -18.29
N TYR A 182 0.12 6.43 -17.90
CA TYR A 182 1.38 6.12 -18.57
C TYR A 182 1.29 4.70 -19.14
N PRO A 183 0.94 4.53 -20.41
CA PRO A 183 0.86 3.22 -21.05
C PRO A 183 2.27 2.71 -21.35
N ILE A 184 2.90 2.08 -20.38
CA ILE A 184 4.29 1.63 -20.42
C ILE A 184 4.42 0.12 -20.23
N GLY A 185 5.53 -0.43 -20.67
CA GLY A 185 5.92 -1.82 -20.47
C GLY A 185 7.42 -2.02 -20.63
N THR A 186 7.93 -3.22 -20.30
CA THR A 186 9.37 -3.49 -20.32
C THR A 186 9.87 -4.04 -21.66
N ASP A 187 9.02 -4.73 -22.40
CA ASP A 187 9.29 -5.34 -23.70
C ASP A 187 7.99 -5.53 -24.49
N ASP A 188 7.96 -6.39 -25.49
CA ASP A 188 6.80 -6.62 -26.37
C ASP A 188 5.67 -7.42 -25.74
N TYR A 189 5.89 -7.99 -24.56
CA TYR A 189 4.95 -8.94 -23.92
C TYR A 189 4.50 -8.50 -22.53
N ASN A 190 5.14 -7.48 -21.97
CA ASN A 190 4.96 -7.11 -20.57
C ASN A 190 4.44 -5.68 -20.44
N TYR A 191 3.14 -5.50 -20.69
CA TYR A 191 2.42 -4.27 -20.45
C TYR A 191 2.23 -4.06 -18.94
N SER A 192 2.85 -3.03 -18.40
CA SER A 192 2.85 -2.74 -16.95
C SER A 192 2.67 -1.24 -16.71
N PRO A 193 1.49 -0.70 -17.04
CA PRO A 193 1.22 0.73 -16.98
C PRO A 193 1.18 1.26 -15.56
N ALA A 194 1.38 2.56 -15.45
CA ALA A 194 1.14 3.33 -14.24
C ALA A 194 0.11 4.43 -14.50
N ALA A 195 -0.51 4.93 -13.45
CA ALA A 195 -1.27 6.18 -13.50
C ALA A 195 -1.06 6.97 -12.22
N VAL A 196 -1.22 8.29 -12.33
CA VAL A 196 -1.18 9.20 -11.19
C VAL A 196 -2.40 10.10 -11.16
N LEU A 197 -2.84 10.44 -9.94
CA LEU A 197 -3.74 11.55 -9.66
C LEU A 197 -3.01 12.45 -8.69
N ILE A 198 -2.90 13.73 -8.98
CA ILE A 198 -2.21 14.68 -8.09
C ILE A 198 -3.19 15.70 -7.52
N THR A 199 -2.89 16.16 -6.30
CA THR A 199 -3.45 17.36 -5.72
C THR A 199 -2.35 18.42 -5.60
N GLY A 200 -2.71 19.69 -5.59
CA GLY A 200 -1.74 20.76 -5.45
C GLY A 200 -1.31 21.41 -6.77
N ALA A 201 -0.08 21.92 -6.82
CA ALA A 201 0.41 22.68 -7.95
C ALA A 201 0.67 21.79 -9.18
N LYS A 202 0.64 22.44 -10.35
CA LYS A 202 0.96 21.81 -11.64
C LYS A 202 2.35 21.17 -11.60
N ASP A 203 2.46 19.94 -12.15
CA ASP A 203 3.73 19.22 -12.20
C ASP A 203 3.92 18.47 -13.53
N MET A 204 5.17 18.20 -13.88
CA MET A 204 5.52 17.27 -14.93
C MET A 204 6.03 15.98 -14.30
N ILE A 205 5.35 14.87 -14.60
CA ILE A 205 5.66 13.56 -14.02
C ILE A 205 6.08 12.60 -15.13
N GLY A 206 7.19 11.90 -14.90
CA GLY A 206 7.68 10.82 -15.74
C GLY A 206 7.52 9.48 -15.07
N ALA A 207 7.24 8.45 -15.86
CA ALA A 207 7.19 7.08 -15.39
C ALA A 207 7.94 6.13 -16.32
N ARG A 208 8.58 5.12 -15.74
CA ARG A 208 9.12 3.96 -16.42
C ARG A 208 8.90 2.71 -15.59
N VAL A 209 8.98 1.57 -16.24
CA VAL A 209 8.95 0.26 -15.59
C VAL A 209 10.15 -0.57 -16.07
N TYR A 210 10.70 -1.41 -15.19
CA TYR A 210 11.77 -2.35 -15.53
C TYR A 210 11.56 -3.68 -14.79
N ASP A 211 12.25 -4.72 -15.26
CA ASP A 211 12.15 -6.06 -14.69
C ASP A 211 12.94 -6.15 -13.38
N SER A 212 12.49 -7.04 -12.50
CA SER A 212 13.02 -7.31 -11.18
C SER A 212 12.74 -6.24 -10.12
N VAL A 213 12.62 -6.70 -8.88
CA VAL A 213 12.59 -5.88 -7.67
C VAL A 213 13.86 -6.19 -6.89
N PHE A 214 14.65 -5.19 -6.60
CA PHE A 214 15.94 -5.34 -5.95
C PHE A 214 15.89 -4.92 -4.48
N THR A 215 16.82 -5.45 -3.68
CA THR A 215 16.94 -5.10 -2.26
C THR A 215 17.26 -3.62 -2.02
N VAL A 216 17.84 -2.94 -3.00
CA VAL A 216 18.16 -1.51 -2.96
C VAL A 216 17.56 -0.85 -4.21
N ALA A 217 16.25 -0.61 -4.23
CA ALA A 217 15.52 0.04 -5.33
C ALA A 217 15.95 -0.40 -6.75
N ALA A 218 17.01 0.22 -7.28
CA ALA A 218 17.55 -0.02 -8.62
C ALA A 218 18.85 -0.87 -8.62
N GLY A 219 19.14 -1.61 -7.54
CA GLY A 219 20.38 -2.41 -7.41
C GLY A 219 20.33 -3.42 -6.28
N GLY A 220 21.44 -4.12 -6.06
CA GLY A 220 21.52 -5.19 -5.07
C GLY A 220 21.02 -6.53 -5.60
N THR A 221 20.55 -7.40 -4.70
CA THR A 221 20.04 -8.72 -5.05
C THR A 221 18.57 -8.63 -5.43
N ALA A 222 18.18 -9.30 -6.51
CA ALA A 222 16.78 -9.41 -6.92
C ALA A 222 15.99 -10.33 -5.98
N TYR A 223 14.76 -9.97 -5.65
CA TYR A 223 13.83 -10.84 -4.95
C TYR A 223 13.32 -11.95 -5.88
N ALA A 224 13.15 -13.17 -5.33
CA ALA A 224 12.87 -14.37 -6.10
C ALA A 224 11.41 -14.85 -6.04
N ASP A 225 10.59 -14.38 -5.08
CA ASP A 225 9.29 -15.02 -4.81
C ASP A 225 8.14 -14.10 -4.39
N SER A 226 8.39 -13.06 -3.61
CA SER A 226 7.36 -12.32 -2.87
C SER A 226 6.86 -11.05 -3.56
N PHE A 227 7.28 -10.81 -4.79
CA PHE A 227 6.97 -9.62 -5.55
C PHE A 227 6.35 -9.95 -6.91
N VAL A 228 5.75 -8.95 -7.53
CA VAL A 228 5.63 -8.90 -8.98
C VAL A 228 7.01 -8.58 -9.54
N ASN A 229 7.45 -9.27 -10.58
CA ASN A 229 8.77 -9.08 -11.21
C ASN A 229 8.85 -7.75 -12.00
N LYS A 230 8.37 -6.66 -11.39
CA LYS A 230 8.35 -5.32 -11.97
C LYS A 230 8.62 -4.27 -10.90
N SER A 231 9.46 -3.29 -11.25
CA SER A 231 9.66 -2.06 -10.50
C SER A 231 9.28 -0.86 -11.35
N TRP A 232 8.55 0.07 -10.77
CA TRP A 232 8.20 1.35 -11.38
C TRP A 232 9.05 2.45 -10.76
N ASN A 233 9.64 3.30 -11.61
CA ASN A 233 10.25 4.55 -11.17
C ASN A 233 9.38 5.71 -11.64
N ILE A 234 8.90 6.51 -10.70
CA ILE A 234 8.11 7.71 -10.95
C ILE A 234 8.94 8.92 -10.55
N ARG A 235 9.07 9.89 -11.45
CA ARG A 235 9.86 11.11 -11.25
C ARG A 235 8.98 12.33 -11.41
N ARG A 236 9.15 13.28 -10.50
CA ARG A 236 8.56 14.62 -10.57
C ARG A 236 9.63 15.58 -11.06
N ALA A 237 9.39 16.25 -12.17
CA ALA A 237 10.37 17.18 -12.73
C ALA A 237 10.35 18.53 -12.00
N ASP A 238 9.15 19.01 -11.65
CA ASP A 238 8.98 20.30 -10.98
C ASP A 238 8.96 20.19 -9.45
N ASN A 239 8.79 18.97 -8.92
CA ASN A 239 8.76 18.64 -7.48
C ASN A 239 7.88 19.60 -6.65
N SER A 240 6.71 19.92 -7.15
CA SER A 240 5.80 20.94 -6.61
C SER A 240 5.12 20.57 -5.28
N GLY A 241 5.38 19.37 -4.75
CA GLY A 241 4.72 18.85 -3.54
C GLY A 241 3.28 18.41 -3.81
N GLY A 242 2.53 18.13 -2.73
CA GLY A 242 1.14 17.70 -2.77
C GLY A 242 0.96 16.18 -2.80
N GLU A 243 -0.27 15.77 -2.47
CA GLU A 243 -0.67 14.36 -2.42
C GLU A 243 -0.70 13.73 -3.82
N VAL A 244 -0.41 12.45 -3.89
CA VAL A 244 -0.41 11.69 -5.14
C VAL A 244 -1.01 10.30 -4.88
N ASP A 245 -2.03 9.96 -5.65
CA ASP A 245 -2.46 8.57 -5.79
C ASP A 245 -1.67 7.92 -6.92
N VAL A 246 -1.03 6.81 -6.61
CA VAL A 246 -0.31 5.98 -7.58
C VAL A 246 -1.12 4.73 -7.85
N ILE A 247 -1.41 4.48 -9.13
CA ILE A 247 -2.05 3.26 -9.60
C ILE A 247 -1.06 2.50 -10.44
N LEU A 248 -0.82 1.22 -10.11
CA LEU A 248 0.07 0.33 -10.85
C LEU A 248 -0.69 -0.91 -11.31
N GLN A 249 -0.54 -1.24 -12.58
CA GLN A 249 -1.05 -2.47 -13.16
C GLN A 249 0.11 -3.36 -13.62
N HIS A 250 -0.03 -4.65 -13.49
CA HIS A 250 0.86 -5.65 -14.10
C HIS A 250 0.06 -6.75 -14.75
N MET A 251 0.66 -7.45 -15.69
CA MET A 251 0.13 -8.68 -16.25
C MET A 251 0.41 -9.83 -15.26
N ASP A 252 -0.58 -10.68 -15.01
CA ASP A 252 -0.48 -11.74 -13.99
C ASP A 252 0.70 -12.71 -14.26
N VAL A 253 1.12 -12.85 -15.51
CA VAL A 253 2.33 -13.63 -15.89
C VAL A 253 3.62 -13.07 -15.28
N SER A 254 3.63 -11.84 -14.82
CA SER A 254 4.78 -11.20 -14.15
C SER A 254 4.84 -11.48 -12.64
N GLU A 255 3.90 -12.24 -12.09
CA GLU A 255 3.87 -12.58 -10.66
C GLU A 255 4.87 -13.70 -10.35
N LEU A 256 5.65 -13.50 -9.30
CA LEU A 256 6.49 -14.56 -8.75
C LEU A 256 5.64 -15.53 -7.89
N PRO A 257 6.07 -16.79 -7.70
CA PRO A 257 5.19 -17.85 -7.19
C PRO A 257 4.51 -17.55 -5.84
N ALA A 258 5.25 -17.00 -4.89
CA ALA A 258 4.67 -16.72 -3.58
C ALA A 258 3.72 -15.50 -3.60
N TYR A 259 3.97 -14.51 -4.48
CA TYR A 259 3.05 -13.41 -4.73
C TYR A 259 1.73 -13.94 -5.30
N ALA A 260 1.79 -14.78 -6.33
CA ALA A 260 0.61 -15.33 -7.02
C ALA A 260 -0.35 -16.07 -6.06
N THR A 261 0.20 -16.79 -5.08
CA THR A 261 -0.60 -17.49 -4.04
C THR A 261 -1.17 -16.57 -2.95
N SER A 262 -0.72 -15.32 -2.89
CA SER A 262 -1.10 -14.35 -1.85
C SER A 262 -1.65 -13.05 -2.44
N ARG A 263 -2.12 -13.08 -3.69
CA ARG A 263 -2.59 -11.92 -4.47
C ARG A 263 -3.63 -11.08 -3.73
N ASP A 264 -4.57 -11.71 -3.00
CA ASP A 264 -5.62 -11.03 -2.25
C ASP A 264 -5.09 -10.18 -1.07
N SER A 265 -3.85 -10.41 -0.66
CA SER A 265 -3.15 -9.64 0.37
C SER A 265 -2.05 -8.74 -0.20
N SER A 266 -2.07 -8.50 -1.51
CA SER A 266 -1.03 -7.73 -2.19
C SER A 266 -1.29 -6.22 -2.14
N PHE A 267 -0.23 -5.45 -2.29
CA PHE A 267 -0.26 -3.98 -2.22
C PHE A 267 0.92 -3.36 -2.95
N ILE A 268 0.84 -2.05 -3.22
CA ILE A 268 1.97 -1.26 -3.70
C ILE A 268 2.89 -0.97 -2.51
N THR A 269 4.17 -1.29 -2.64
CA THR A 269 5.23 -0.91 -1.72
C THR A 269 6.09 0.19 -2.34
N ARG A 270 6.60 1.11 -1.51
CA ARG A 270 7.52 2.19 -1.87
C ARG A 270 8.88 1.95 -1.23
N PHE A 271 9.94 2.23 -1.96
CA PHE A 271 11.30 2.18 -1.40
C PHE A 271 11.60 3.49 -0.67
N VAL A 272 11.74 3.39 0.65
CA VAL A 272 11.96 4.54 1.56
C VAL A 272 13.02 4.19 2.58
N SER A 273 13.94 5.12 2.84
CA SER A 273 14.98 4.96 3.87
C SER A 273 15.79 3.66 3.77
N GLY A 274 16.05 3.22 2.54
CA GLY A 274 16.88 2.04 2.28
C GLY A 274 16.14 0.70 2.28
N VAL A 275 14.81 0.70 2.45
CA VAL A 275 14.00 -0.53 2.48
C VAL A 275 12.67 -0.36 1.73
N TRP A 276 12.10 -1.48 1.27
CA TRP A 276 10.73 -1.53 0.79
C TRP A 276 9.78 -1.50 1.99
N ASP A 277 8.86 -0.55 2.00
CA ASP A 277 7.93 -0.42 3.12
C ASP A 277 6.98 -1.63 3.20
N ALA A 278 6.77 -2.14 4.42
CA ALA A 278 5.99 -3.35 4.66
C ALA A 278 4.52 -3.07 5.02
N VAL A 279 4.11 -1.80 5.01
CA VAL A 279 2.78 -1.42 5.48
C VAL A 279 2.03 -0.70 4.38
N PRO A 280 0.96 -1.30 3.87
CA PRO A 280 0.00 -0.54 3.10
C PRO A 280 -0.72 0.43 4.04
N ALA A 281 -0.62 1.71 3.77
CA ALA A 281 -1.36 2.70 4.56
C ALA A 281 -2.88 2.51 4.42
N ILE A 282 -3.37 2.07 3.25
CA ILE A 282 -4.80 1.85 2.98
C ILE A 282 -4.94 0.81 1.85
N THR A 283 -5.87 -0.13 2.01
CA THR A 283 -6.38 -1.13 1.05
C THR A 283 -5.33 -1.98 0.31
N THR A 284 -5.37 -3.25 0.61
CA THR A 284 -4.56 -4.30 -0.04
C THR A 284 -5.33 -5.06 -1.12
N GLN A 285 -6.55 -4.63 -1.46
CA GLN A 285 -7.35 -5.35 -2.45
C GLN A 285 -7.04 -4.88 -3.86
N PRO A 286 -6.95 -5.79 -4.84
CA PRO A 286 -6.90 -5.43 -6.23
C PRO A 286 -8.10 -4.57 -6.64
N LEU A 287 -7.85 -3.56 -7.47
CA LEU A 287 -8.92 -2.72 -8.04
C LEU A 287 -9.51 -3.41 -9.28
N PRO A 288 -10.81 -3.25 -9.52
CA PRO A 288 -11.43 -3.72 -10.76
C PRO A 288 -11.00 -2.85 -11.96
N GLY A 289 -11.02 -3.44 -13.15
CA GLY A 289 -10.74 -2.75 -14.40
C GLY A 289 -9.28 -2.80 -14.84
N THR A 290 -8.93 -1.98 -15.82
CA THR A 290 -7.60 -1.93 -16.42
C THR A 290 -7.17 -0.51 -16.78
N LEU A 291 -5.87 -0.28 -16.86
CA LEU A 291 -5.28 0.94 -17.41
C LEU A 291 -5.05 0.76 -18.92
N ALA A 292 -6.14 0.67 -19.68
CA ALA A 292 -6.12 0.57 -21.13
C ALA A 292 -7.31 1.32 -21.73
N THR A 293 -7.19 1.82 -22.97
CA THR A 293 -8.29 2.47 -23.69
C THR A 293 -9.11 1.51 -24.54
N THR A 294 -8.60 0.31 -24.76
CA THR A 294 -9.28 -0.79 -25.46
C THR A 294 -9.06 -2.08 -24.68
N ALA A 295 -9.79 -3.14 -24.99
CA ALA A 295 -9.67 -4.43 -24.32
C ALA A 295 -8.22 -4.93 -24.32
N ILE A 296 -7.82 -5.52 -23.21
CA ILE A 296 -6.56 -6.29 -23.06
C ILE A 296 -6.87 -7.78 -23.24
N THR A 297 -5.89 -8.54 -23.64
CA THR A 297 -6.04 -9.98 -23.93
C THR A 297 -5.51 -10.87 -22.83
N GLN A 298 -4.65 -10.35 -21.97
CA GLN A 298 -4.04 -11.09 -20.88
C GLN A 298 -4.64 -10.65 -19.53
N PRO A 299 -4.79 -11.56 -18.56
CA PRO A 299 -5.18 -11.17 -17.20
C PRO A 299 -4.20 -10.17 -16.60
N ALA A 300 -4.74 -9.19 -15.91
CA ALA A 300 -3.96 -8.13 -15.26
C ALA A 300 -4.56 -7.73 -13.92
N THR A 301 -3.68 -7.38 -13.00
CA THR A 301 -4.05 -6.99 -11.65
C THR A 301 -3.61 -5.56 -11.35
N MET A 302 -4.53 -4.74 -10.85
CA MET A 302 -4.34 -3.30 -10.59
C MET A 302 -4.46 -3.01 -9.10
N HIS A 303 -3.59 -2.12 -8.58
CA HIS A 303 -3.66 -1.60 -7.21
C HIS A 303 -3.51 -0.08 -7.20
N LEU A 304 -4.06 0.54 -6.18
CA LEU A 304 -3.90 1.97 -5.87
C LEU A 304 -3.28 2.12 -4.49
N ARG A 305 -2.40 3.11 -4.34
CA ARG A 305 -1.94 3.59 -3.04
C ARG A 305 -1.84 5.10 -3.03
N HIS A 306 -2.34 5.69 -1.95
CA HIS A 306 -2.23 7.12 -1.65
C HIS A 306 -0.91 7.44 -0.96
N PHE A 307 -0.32 8.61 -1.30
CA PHE A 307 0.87 9.17 -0.67
C PHE A 307 0.66 10.66 -0.39
N ASP A 308 1.00 11.10 0.82
CA ASP A 308 0.94 12.51 1.23
C ASP A 308 1.93 13.39 0.42
N GLY A 309 2.84 12.76 -0.32
CA GLY A 309 3.78 13.39 -1.24
C GLY A 309 4.79 12.40 -1.79
N LEU A 310 5.39 12.77 -2.91
CA LEU A 310 6.49 12.03 -3.54
C LEU A 310 7.70 12.94 -3.69
N GLY A 311 8.89 12.37 -3.49
CA GLY A 311 10.15 13.02 -3.81
C GLY A 311 10.39 13.12 -5.33
N ALA A 312 11.51 13.73 -5.71
CA ALA A 312 11.87 13.94 -7.11
C ALA A 312 12.01 12.64 -7.92
N SER A 313 12.34 11.52 -7.26
CA SER A 313 12.46 10.21 -7.91
C SER A 313 12.15 9.10 -6.91
N GLU A 314 11.07 8.38 -7.14
CA GLU A 314 10.57 7.35 -6.25
C GLU A 314 10.48 6.00 -6.95
N TYR A 315 10.69 4.94 -6.19
CA TYR A 315 10.60 3.57 -6.68
C TYR A 315 9.46 2.82 -6.00
N PHE A 316 8.69 2.12 -6.81
CA PHE A 316 7.53 1.34 -6.40
C PHE A 316 7.63 -0.08 -6.92
N ALA A 317 7.09 -1.01 -6.14
CA ALA A 317 6.90 -2.38 -6.55
C ALA A 317 5.55 -2.89 -6.02
N LYS A 318 5.17 -4.10 -6.37
CA LYS A 318 4.00 -4.76 -5.77
C LYS A 318 4.47 -6.01 -5.04
N THR A 319 4.09 -6.12 -3.78
CA THR A 319 4.38 -7.27 -2.92
C THR A 319 3.11 -7.78 -2.27
N ALA A 320 3.16 -8.99 -1.71
CA ALA A 320 2.07 -9.58 -0.96
C ALA A 320 2.51 -9.89 0.46
N LEU A 321 1.56 -9.96 1.40
CA LEU A 321 1.83 -10.38 2.77
C LEU A 321 2.04 -11.90 2.81
N ILE A 322 3.26 -12.32 2.52
CA ILE A 322 3.63 -13.72 2.44
C ILE A 322 4.15 -14.20 3.79
N GLY A 323 3.48 -15.21 4.32
CA GLY A 323 4.02 -16.17 5.26
C GLY A 323 4.42 -15.72 6.66
N SER A 324 4.81 -14.49 6.90
CA SER A 324 5.41 -14.06 8.18
C SER A 324 4.75 -12.87 8.87
N ALA A 325 3.85 -12.14 8.21
CA ALA A 325 3.18 -11.04 8.86
C ALA A 325 2.17 -11.58 9.90
N LYS A 326 2.45 -11.31 11.16
CA LYS A 326 1.53 -11.59 12.26
C LYS A 326 0.29 -10.70 12.11
N PRO A 327 -0.95 -11.26 12.19
CA PRO A 327 -2.17 -10.49 11.98
C PRO A 327 -2.35 -9.34 12.97
N ALA A 328 -1.77 -9.43 14.17
CA ALA A 328 -1.76 -8.34 15.13
C ALA A 328 -0.47 -8.34 15.95
N MET A 329 -0.01 -7.14 16.33
CA MET A 329 1.01 -6.92 17.34
C MET A 329 0.31 -6.35 18.58
N PHE A 330 0.28 -7.13 19.66
CA PHE A 330 -0.32 -6.71 20.91
C PHE A 330 0.57 -5.71 21.64
N LEU A 331 -0.01 -4.57 22.03
CA LEU A 331 0.64 -3.56 22.87
C LEU A 331 0.36 -3.86 24.34
N SER A 332 -0.87 -4.27 24.65
CA SER A 332 -1.30 -4.67 26.00
C SER A 332 -2.38 -5.72 25.92
N PHE A 333 -2.47 -6.53 26.96
CA PHE A 333 -3.60 -7.41 27.24
C PHE A 333 -3.76 -7.54 28.76
N GLU A 334 -4.93 -7.22 29.27
CA GLU A 334 -5.30 -7.33 30.66
C GLU A 334 -6.59 -8.16 30.80
N ALA A 335 -6.67 -8.94 31.86
CA ALA A 335 -7.86 -9.68 32.25
C ALA A 335 -8.04 -9.53 33.77
N PHE A 336 -9.16 -9.03 34.20
CA PHE A 336 -9.43 -8.77 35.63
C PHE A 336 -10.90 -8.91 35.95
N ARG A 337 -11.18 -9.24 37.21
CA ARG A 337 -12.53 -9.42 37.69
C ARG A 337 -13.15 -8.08 38.08
N THR A 338 -14.28 -7.73 37.47
CA THR A 338 -15.05 -6.52 37.77
C THR A 338 -16.21 -6.75 38.71
N ALA A 339 -16.73 -7.99 38.76
CA ALA A 339 -17.79 -8.42 39.65
C ALA A 339 -17.61 -9.90 39.96
N PRO A 340 -18.36 -10.50 40.95
CA PRO A 340 -18.21 -11.90 41.34
C PRO A 340 -18.21 -12.90 40.20
N LEU A 341 -19.06 -12.67 39.20
CA LEU A 341 -19.20 -13.53 38.03
C LEU A 341 -18.76 -12.89 36.72
N LEU A 342 -18.14 -11.73 36.77
CA LEU A 342 -17.81 -10.98 35.56
C LEU A 342 -16.31 -10.67 35.47
N ILE A 343 -15.69 -11.11 34.39
CA ILE A 343 -14.31 -10.81 34.04
C ILE A 343 -14.32 -9.90 32.82
N GLN A 344 -13.53 -8.84 32.88
CA GLN A 344 -13.28 -7.92 31.78
C GLN A 344 -11.94 -8.27 31.14
N LEU A 345 -11.94 -8.40 29.81
CA LEU A 345 -10.74 -8.57 29.00
C LEU A 345 -10.56 -7.33 28.13
N ASP A 346 -9.43 -6.64 28.29
CA ASP A 346 -9.09 -5.46 27.54
C ASP A 346 -7.75 -5.66 26.83
N TRP A 347 -7.68 -5.36 25.54
CA TRP A 347 -6.42 -5.42 24.82
C TRP A 347 -6.30 -4.27 23.82
N THR A 348 -5.06 -3.92 23.53
CA THR A 348 -4.73 -2.92 22.52
C THR A 348 -3.70 -3.53 21.57
N THR A 349 -3.93 -3.39 20.29
CA THR A 349 -2.94 -3.68 19.26
C THR A 349 -2.19 -2.41 18.91
N SER A 350 -0.87 -2.49 18.72
CA SER A 350 -0.07 -1.38 18.18
C SER A 350 -0.20 -1.30 16.66
N ARG A 351 -0.49 -2.45 16.02
CA ARG A 351 -0.57 -2.59 14.57
C ARG A 351 -1.38 -3.84 14.22
N GLU A 352 -2.14 -3.76 13.13
CA GLU A 352 -2.82 -4.90 12.55
C GLU A 352 -2.49 -5.01 11.06
N ILE A 353 -2.29 -6.23 10.56
CA ILE A 353 -1.97 -6.51 9.16
C ILE A 353 -2.86 -7.66 8.69
N TYR A 354 -3.75 -7.34 7.75
CA TYR A 354 -4.68 -8.33 7.17
C TYR A 354 -5.40 -9.17 8.23
N ASN A 355 -5.66 -8.56 9.38
CA ASN A 355 -6.37 -9.19 10.48
C ASN A 355 -7.86 -9.34 10.13
N ALA A 356 -8.45 -10.49 10.48
CA ALA A 356 -9.88 -10.72 10.30
C ALA A 356 -10.64 -10.55 11.61
N THR A 357 -10.22 -11.30 12.62
CA THR A 357 -10.94 -11.42 13.88
C THR A 357 -9.97 -11.68 15.04
N PHE A 358 -10.49 -11.45 16.26
CA PHE A 358 -9.89 -11.91 17.49
C PHE A 358 -10.78 -13.03 18.05
N GLU A 359 -10.21 -14.21 18.25
CA GLU A 359 -10.82 -15.30 19.02
C GLU A 359 -10.38 -15.13 20.46
N ILE A 360 -11.35 -15.06 21.38
CA ILE A 360 -11.12 -14.99 22.81
C ILE A 360 -11.08 -16.42 23.32
N GLU A 361 -9.97 -16.79 23.95
CA GLU A 361 -9.75 -18.15 24.42
C GLU A 361 -9.58 -18.18 25.94
N ARG A 362 -10.24 -19.14 26.59
CA ARG A 362 -10.23 -19.38 28.02
C ARG A 362 -9.78 -20.80 28.32
N ARG A 363 -9.02 -20.98 29.39
CA ARG A 363 -8.65 -22.27 29.96
C ARG A 363 -8.85 -22.24 31.49
N TYR A 364 -9.56 -23.17 32.03
CA TYR A 364 -9.62 -23.38 33.47
C TYR A 364 -8.38 -24.09 33.98
N GLU A 365 -8.05 -23.92 35.27
CA GLU A 365 -6.86 -24.54 35.91
C GLU A 365 -6.75 -26.04 35.66
N ARG A 366 -7.87 -26.74 35.75
CA ARG A 366 -7.93 -28.20 35.59
C ARG A 366 -8.04 -28.67 34.14
N GLN A 367 -7.98 -27.76 33.18
CA GLN A 367 -7.99 -28.05 31.75
C GLN A 367 -6.60 -27.93 31.16
N GLU A 368 -6.29 -28.74 30.16
CA GLU A 368 -5.04 -28.67 29.44
C GLU A 368 -5.10 -27.68 28.24
N GLN A 369 -6.27 -27.56 27.63
CA GLN A 369 -6.47 -26.85 26.39
C GLN A 369 -7.26 -25.55 26.57
N PHE A 370 -6.88 -24.51 25.81
CA PHE A 370 -7.69 -23.31 25.65
C PHE A 370 -8.92 -23.60 24.80
N VAL A 371 -10.07 -23.10 25.22
CA VAL A 371 -11.34 -23.19 24.50
C VAL A 371 -11.76 -21.79 24.05
N LYS A 372 -12.18 -21.66 22.81
CA LYS A 372 -12.74 -20.43 22.28
C LYS A 372 -14.09 -20.13 22.93
N ILE A 373 -14.21 -18.94 23.53
CA ILE A 373 -15.43 -18.49 24.23
C ILE A 373 -16.12 -17.32 23.50
N GLY A 374 -15.42 -16.68 22.55
CA GLY A 374 -15.99 -15.59 21.79
C GLY A 374 -15.16 -15.24 20.56
N VAL A 375 -15.74 -14.42 19.70
CA VAL A 375 -15.08 -13.86 18.52
C VAL A 375 -15.47 -12.39 18.40
N LEU A 376 -14.49 -11.55 18.15
CA LEU A 376 -14.69 -10.12 17.89
C LEU A 376 -14.04 -9.74 16.54
N PRO A 377 -14.76 -9.07 15.62
CA PRO A 377 -14.16 -8.62 14.38
C PRO A 377 -13.13 -7.52 14.64
N THR A 378 -12.13 -7.42 13.76
CA THR A 378 -11.20 -6.30 13.81
C THR A 378 -11.91 -4.96 13.56
N LYS A 379 -11.44 -3.91 14.24
CA LYS A 379 -11.83 -2.51 13.98
C LYS A 379 -10.99 -1.88 12.85
N ALA A 380 -9.91 -2.56 12.45
CA ALA A 380 -9.02 -2.07 11.40
C ALA A 380 -9.71 -2.12 10.03
N ILE A 381 -9.67 -1.01 9.30
CA ILE A 381 -10.24 -0.93 7.94
C ILE A 381 -9.55 -1.97 7.05
N ASN A 382 -10.33 -2.86 6.45
CA ASN A 382 -9.84 -3.99 5.65
C ASN A 382 -8.80 -4.87 6.37
N GLY A 383 -8.81 -4.86 7.70
CA GLY A 383 -7.87 -5.64 8.51
C GLY A 383 -6.50 -5.00 8.73
N ASN A 384 -6.30 -3.74 8.33
CA ASN A 384 -5.03 -3.06 8.42
C ASN A 384 -5.12 -1.79 9.27
N SER A 385 -4.17 -1.63 10.21
CA SER A 385 -3.99 -0.43 11.01
C SER A 385 -2.52 -0.25 11.36
N SER A 386 -2.03 0.97 11.24
CA SER A 386 -0.72 1.40 11.74
C SER A 386 -0.81 2.22 13.04
N VAL A 387 -2.03 2.45 13.52
CA VAL A 387 -2.31 3.14 14.79
C VAL A 387 -2.89 2.17 15.81
N PRO A 388 -2.70 2.42 17.12
CA PRO A 388 -3.26 1.56 18.16
C PRO A 388 -4.78 1.47 18.10
N LEU A 389 -5.31 0.24 18.25
CA LEU A 389 -6.74 -0.03 18.34
C LEU A 389 -7.04 -0.80 19.62
N SER A 390 -8.02 -0.34 20.38
CA SER A 390 -8.41 -0.95 21.64
C SER A 390 -9.71 -1.73 21.51
N TYR A 391 -9.76 -2.86 22.22
CA TYR A 391 -10.84 -3.83 22.23
C TYR A 391 -11.19 -4.23 23.64
N THR A 392 -12.42 -4.64 23.85
CA THR A 392 -12.91 -5.11 25.12
C THR A 392 -13.88 -6.28 24.94
N PHE A 393 -13.86 -7.23 25.87
CA PHE A 393 -14.76 -8.38 25.86
C PHE A 393 -15.11 -8.81 27.30
N PRO A 394 -16.38 -8.91 27.68
CA PRO A 394 -16.80 -9.43 28.97
C PRO A 394 -16.94 -10.95 28.91
N ASP A 395 -16.52 -11.64 29.95
CA ASP A 395 -16.74 -13.09 30.16
C ASP A 395 -17.48 -13.33 31.47
N VAL A 396 -18.55 -14.14 31.41
CA VAL A 396 -19.24 -14.64 32.61
C VAL A 396 -18.50 -15.87 33.08
N ASN A 397 -17.97 -15.80 34.31
CA ASN A 397 -17.10 -16.84 34.84
C ASN A 397 -17.35 -17.04 36.34
N ASP A 398 -17.96 -18.16 36.68
CA ASP A 398 -18.26 -18.64 38.05
C ASP A 398 -17.27 -19.69 38.52
N TYR A 399 -16.22 -19.98 37.77
CA TYR A 399 -15.25 -21.02 38.10
C TYR A 399 -14.53 -20.75 39.43
N ASP A 400 -14.48 -21.75 40.29
CA ASP A 400 -13.99 -21.66 41.67
C ASP A 400 -12.47 -21.74 41.80
N ASP A 401 -11.75 -21.69 40.70
CA ASP A 401 -10.32 -21.81 40.62
C ASP A 401 -9.72 -20.83 39.60
N TRP A 402 -8.42 -20.84 39.36
CA TRP A 402 -7.76 -19.97 38.41
C TRP A 402 -8.26 -20.16 36.99
N THR A 403 -8.46 -19.07 36.31
CA THR A 403 -8.84 -19.03 34.89
C THR A 403 -7.78 -18.29 34.10
N TYR A 404 -7.39 -18.83 32.96
CA TYR A 404 -6.38 -18.28 32.09
C TYR A 404 -7.04 -17.82 30.80
N TYR A 405 -6.66 -16.64 30.34
CA TYR A 405 -7.16 -16.03 29.12
C TYR A 405 -6.02 -15.70 28.18
N ARG A 406 -6.28 -15.79 26.91
CA ARG A 406 -5.45 -15.24 25.84
C ARG A 406 -6.31 -14.79 24.67
N ILE A 407 -5.78 -13.86 23.88
CA ILE A 407 -6.41 -13.39 22.66
C ILE A 407 -5.65 -14.00 21.48
N LYS A 408 -6.37 -14.61 20.54
CA LYS A 408 -5.84 -15.15 19.30
C LYS A 408 -6.31 -14.29 18.15
N ALA A 409 -5.41 -13.50 17.56
CA ALA A 409 -5.67 -12.78 16.32
C ALA A 409 -5.58 -13.74 15.14
N VAL A 410 -6.59 -13.73 14.27
CA VAL A 410 -6.68 -14.60 13.09
C VAL A 410 -6.70 -13.72 11.85
N GLY A 411 -5.70 -13.86 11.02
CA GLY A 411 -5.60 -13.17 9.75
C GLY A 411 -6.48 -13.76 8.66
N ARG A 412 -6.88 -12.98 7.68
CA ARG A 412 -7.63 -13.43 6.49
C ARG A 412 -6.89 -14.49 5.68
N ASN A 413 -5.57 -14.55 5.83
CA ASN A 413 -4.68 -15.57 5.25
C ASN A 413 -4.52 -16.83 6.13
N GLY A 414 -5.31 -16.98 7.19
CA GLY A 414 -5.24 -18.10 8.12
C GLY A 414 -4.08 -18.07 9.12
N LYS A 415 -3.21 -17.05 9.07
CA LYS A 415 -2.14 -16.88 10.07
C LYS A 415 -2.71 -16.42 11.40
N VAL A 416 -2.03 -16.82 12.48
CA VAL A 416 -2.46 -16.51 13.84
C VAL A 416 -1.34 -15.88 14.67
N THR A 417 -1.72 -15.03 15.61
CA THR A 417 -0.84 -14.49 16.65
C THR A 417 -1.57 -14.52 17.97
N TYR A 418 -0.85 -14.84 19.04
CA TYR A 418 -1.41 -14.88 20.38
C TYR A 418 -0.88 -13.71 21.23
N SER A 419 -1.73 -13.20 22.12
CA SER A 419 -1.31 -12.35 23.24
C SER A 419 -0.55 -13.17 24.28
N ASP A 420 0.03 -12.49 25.26
CA ASP A 420 0.40 -13.12 26.52
C ASP A 420 -0.82 -13.77 27.17
N VAL A 421 -0.56 -14.74 28.06
CA VAL A 421 -1.60 -15.32 28.88
C VAL A 421 -1.78 -14.48 30.15
N ARG A 422 -3.02 -14.20 30.52
CA ARG A 422 -3.38 -13.56 31.79
C ARG A 422 -4.14 -14.54 32.67
N ALA A 423 -3.74 -14.60 33.94
CA ALA A 423 -4.37 -15.44 34.94
C ALA A 423 -5.29 -14.58 35.83
N VAL A 424 -6.52 -15.01 36.00
CA VAL A 424 -7.52 -14.38 36.86
C VAL A 424 -7.85 -15.31 38.01
N PRO A 425 -7.69 -14.87 39.26
CA PRO A 425 -8.03 -15.68 40.42
C PRO A 425 -9.55 -15.92 40.54
N PRO A 426 -9.97 -16.97 41.27
CA PRO A 426 -11.37 -17.16 41.61
C PRO A 426 -11.90 -15.99 42.44
N PHE A 427 -13.21 -15.84 42.45
CA PHE A 427 -13.84 -14.85 43.34
C PHE A 427 -13.81 -15.37 44.77
N VAL A 428 -13.06 -14.72 45.63
CA VAL A 428 -13.02 -15.07 47.07
C VAL A 428 -14.28 -14.58 47.73
N GLN A 429 -15.09 -15.53 48.20
CA GLN A 429 -16.30 -15.25 49.01
C GLN A 429 -16.00 -15.38 50.48
N ILE A 430 -16.28 -14.31 51.21
CA ILE A 430 -16.16 -14.32 52.69
C ILE A 430 -17.50 -13.89 53.28
N LYS A 431 -18.03 -14.73 54.15
CA LYS A 431 -19.29 -14.48 54.89
C LYS A 431 -19.05 -14.57 56.37
N VAL A 432 -19.59 -13.63 57.11
CA VAL A 432 -19.58 -13.60 58.56
C VAL A 432 -21.02 -13.75 59.03
N PHE A 433 -21.33 -14.83 59.75
CA PHE A 433 -22.70 -15.09 60.18
C PHE A 433 -22.76 -15.85 61.53
N PRO A 434 -23.69 -15.49 62.39
CA PRO A 434 -24.53 -14.30 62.36
C PRO A 434 -23.75 -12.99 62.63
N ASN A 435 -24.27 -11.87 62.09
CA ASN A 435 -23.75 -10.55 62.39
C ASN A 435 -24.92 -9.56 62.31
N PRO A 436 -25.38 -8.93 63.39
CA PRO A 436 -24.87 -9.05 64.80
C PRO A 436 -24.97 -10.48 65.39
N ASN A 437 -24.20 -10.76 66.45
CA ASN A 437 -24.12 -12.05 67.10
C ASN A 437 -24.01 -11.89 68.64
N ASN A 438 -24.05 -12.99 69.34
CA ASN A 438 -23.97 -13.09 70.83
C ASN A 438 -22.55 -13.46 71.34
N GLY A 439 -21.52 -13.15 70.60
CA GLY A 439 -20.14 -13.58 70.88
C GLY A 439 -19.69 -14.82 70.14
N ASN A 440 -20.63 -15.45 69.41
CA ASN A 440 -20.36 -16.67 68.63
C ASN A 440 -20.77 -16.44 67.20
N PHE A 441 -19.83 -16.61 66.27
CA PHE A 441 -20.08 -16.51 64.84
C PHE A 441 -19.10 -17.35 64.01
N ARG A 442 -19.44 -17.53 62.76
CA ARG A 442 -18.62 -18.26 61.80
C ARG A 442 -18.18 -17.32 60.68
N VAL A 443 -16.91 -17.45 60.31
CA VAL A 443 -16.36 -16.85 59.12
C VAL A 443 -16.20 -17.94 58.07
N THR A 444 -17.04 -17.91 57.05
CA THR A 444 -16.94 -18.81 55.91
C THR A 444 -16.11 -18.18 54.83
N ILE A 445 -15.06 -18.86 54.39
CA ILE A 445 -14.11 -18.39 53.37
C ILE A 445 -14.11 -19.43 52.24
N ARG A 446 -14.40 -18.98 50.99
CA ARG A 446 -14.46 -19.83 49.80
C ARG A 446 -13.66 -19.18 48.66
N GLY A 447 -13.14 -20.02 47.76
CA GLY A 447 -12.39 -19.56 46.57
C GLY A 447 -10.95 -19.16 46.86
N ILE A 448 -10.35 -19.69 47.94
CA ILE A 448 -8.97 -19.39 48.33
C ILE A 448 -7.98 -20.27 47.58
N ARG A 449 -6.93 -19.62 47.06
CA ARG A 449 -5.67 -20.25 46.69
C ARG A 449 -4.51 -19.58 47.40
N GLY A 450 -3.62 -20.42 47.93
CA GLY A 450 -2.50 -19.94 48.75
C GLY A 450 -2.92 -19.72 50.20
N GLU A 451 -1.97 -19.25 51.01
CA GLU A 451 -2.20 -18.96 52.41
C GLU A 451 -2.80 -17.57 52.63
N MET A 452 -3.90 -17.49 53.36
CA MET A 452 -4.47 -16.24 53.83
C MET A 452 -4.30 -16.11 55.33
N LEU A 453 -4.07 -14.91 55.81
CA LEU A 453 -3.97 -14.54 57.19
C LEU A 453 -5.26 -13.81 57.59
N MET A 454 -6.11 -14.41 58.39
CA MET A 454 -7.29 -13.78 58.96
C MET A 454 -6.96 -13.29 60.37
N GLN A 455 -7.18 -12.01 60.60
CA GLN A 455 -7.03 -11.36 61.93
C GLN A 455 -8.36 -10.79 62.40
N LEU A 456 -8.64 -10.97 63.67
CA LEU A 456 -9.72 -10.28 64.38
C LEU A 456 -9.11 -9.15 65.19
N HIS A 457 -9.58 -7.92 64.92
CA HIS A 457 -9.12 -6.71 65.59
C HIS A 457 -10.24 -6.12 66.45
N ASP A 458 -9.86 -5.49 67.58
CA ASP A 458 -10.76 -4.64 68.32
C ASP A 458 -10.87 -3.21 67.71
N THR A 459 -11.57 -2.32 68.34
CA THR A 459 -11.73 -0.91 67.91
C THR A 459 -10.44 -0.09 67.99
N TRP A 460 -9.41 -0.57 68.70
CA TRP A 460 -8.08 0.04 68.81
C TRP A 460 -7.08 -0.54 67.84
N SER A 461 -7.55 -1.38 66.86
CA SER A 461 -6.74 -2.08 65.89
C SER A 461 -5.78 -3.11 66.50
N GLN A 462 -6.02 -3.56 67.75
CA GLN A 462 -5.24 -4.62 68.35
C GLN A 462 -5.71 -5.99 67.84
N VAL A 463 -4.74 -6.88 67.48
CA VAL A 463 -5.06 -8.23 67.04
C VAL A 463 -5.49 -9.07 68.22
N MET A 464 -6.76 -9.42 68.30
CA MET A 464 -7.33 -10.27 69.34
C MET A 464 -7.13 -11.76 69.04
N ARG A 465 -7.25 -12.14 67.79
CA ARG A 465 -7.06 -13.51 67.31
C ARG A 465 -6.51 -13.54 65.89
N GLN A 466 -5.78 -14.63 65.55
CA GLN A 466 -5.21 -14.78 64.26
C GLN A 466 -5.33 -16.22 63.77
N TYR A 467 -5.64 -16.41 62.48
CA TYR A 467 -5.81 -17.72 61.87
C TYR A 467 -5.08 -17.72 60.48
N VAL A 468 -4.41 -18.84 60.19
CA VAL A 468 -3.85 -19.06 58.84
C VAL A 468 -4.79 -20.03 58.13
N VAL A 469 -5.29 -19.61 56.99
CA VAL A 469 -6.23 -20.35 56.16
C VAL A 469 -5.56 -20.70 54.85
N LYS A 470 -5.45 -22.00 54.52
CA LYS A 470 -4.71 -22.49 53.33
C LYS A 470 -5.63 -22.95 52.19
N ARG A 471 -6.90 -23.07 52.44
CA ARG A 471 -7.97 -23.54 51.56
C ARG A 471 -9.30 -23.07 52.08
N ASP A 472 -10.36 -23.33 51.36
CA ASP A 472 -11.72 -23.09 51.82
C ASP A 472 -11.91 -23.59 53.24
N ALA A 473 -12.42 -22.76 54.09
CA ALA A 473 -12.54 -23.02 55.51
C ALA A 473 -13.75 -22.33 56.13
N ASP A 474 -14.21 -22.93 57.23
CA ASP A 474 -15.14 -22.32 58.17
C ASP A 474 -14.41 -22.14 59.50
N VAL A 475 -14.17 -20.89 59.84
CA VAL A 475 -13.51 -20.51 61.10
C VAL A 475 -14.57 -20.09 62.09
N SER A 476 -14.75 -20.90 63.16
CA SER A 476 -15.65 -20.54 64.23
C SER A 476 -14.95 -19.70 65.30
N ILE A 477 -15.58 -18.62 65.68
CA ILE A 477 -15.11 -17.72 66.72
C ILE A 477 -16.18 -17.74 67.83
N SER A 478 -15.74 -17.92 69.08
CA SER A 478 -16.61 -18.01 70.25
C SER A 478 -16.10 -17.10 71.38
N ASP A 479 -16.95 -16.86 72.35
CA ASP A 479 -16.63 -16.22 73.61
C ASP A 479 -16.03 -14.83 73.50
N LEU A 480 -16.53 -14.04 72.52
CA LEU A 480 -16.15 -12.64 72.43
C LEU A 480 -17.07 -11.77 73.33
N PRO A 481 -16.50 -10.82 74.08
CA PRO A 481 -17.28 -9.82 74.81
C PRO A 481 -18.13 -8.93 73.89
N SER A 482 -19.20 -8.34 74.47
CA SER A 482 -19.97 -7.35 73.74
C SER A 482 -19.07 -6.20 73.25
N GLY A 483 -19.19 -5.85 71.98
CA GLY A 483 -18.31 -4.87 71.34
C GLY A 483 -18.38 -4.87 69.84
N VAL A 484 -17.56 -3.99 69.24
CA VAL A 484 -17.35 -3.93 67.78
C VAL A 484 -15.97 -4.46 67.46
N TYR A 485 -15.91 -5.32 66.52
CA TYR A 485 -14.68 -5.97 66.01
C TYR A 485 -14.56 -5.81 64.51
N PHE A 486 -13.34 -6.00 64.02
CA PHE A 486 -13.05 -6.00 62.57
C PHE A 486 -12.32 -7.27 62.19
N ILE A 487 -12.83 -7.96 61.21
CA ILE A 487 -12.11 -9.06 60.55
C ILE A 487 -11.38 -8.48 59.39
N VAL A 488 -10.06 -8.68 59.32
CA VAL A 488 -9.22 -8.33 58.20
C VAL A 488 -8.54 -9.58 57.69
N ILE A 489 -8.66 -9.86 56.41
CA ILE A 489 -8.06 -11.02 55.76
C ILE A 489 -7.05 -10.51 54.73
N TYR A 490 -5.82 -11.01 54.87
CA TYR A 490 -4.67 -10.66 54.00
C TYR A 490 -4.26 -11.84 53.16
N HIS A 491 -3.77 -11.59 51.96
CA HIS A 491 -2.90 -12.55 51.25
C HIS A 491 -1.59 -12.64 52.01
N LYS A 492 -1.24 -13.79 52.57
CA LYS A 492 -0.13 -13.97 53.51
C LYS A 492 1.22 -13.58 52.88
N ASP A 493 1.39 -13.90 51.59
CA ASP A 493 2.68 -13.65 50.86
C ASP A 493 2.91 -12.19 50.56
N THR A 494 1.86 -11.42 50.33
CA THR A 494 1.94 -10.02 49.91
C THR A 494 1.50 -9.02 50.99
N MET A 495 0.89 -9.52 52.05
CA MET A 495 0.24 -8.70 53.11
C MET A 495 -0.79 -7.71 52.57
N LYS A 496 -1.29 -7.93 51.35
CA LYS A 496 -2.40 -7.12 50.82
C LYS A 496 -3.73 -7.54 51.40
N VAL A 497 -4.53 -6.57 51.77
CA VAL A 497 -5.88 -6.79 52.30
C VAL A 497 -6.75 -7.37 51.20
N ALA A 498 -7.32 -8.55 51.45
CA ALA A 498 -8.29 -9.21 50.56
C ALA A 498 -9.72 -8.86 50.94
N TYR A 499 -9.99 -8.68 52.25
CA TYR A 499 -11.34 -8.44 52.75
C TYR A 499 -11.30 -7.80 54.12
N THR A 500 -12.28 -6.91 54.39
CA THR A 500 -12.53 -6.33 55.70
C THR A 500 -14.03 -6.36 56.02
N CYS A 501 -14.39 -6.76 57.23
CA CYS A 501 -15.78 -6.81 57.66
C CYS A 501 -15.87 -6.33 59.11
N LYS A 502 -16.88 -5.49 59.41
CA LYS A 502 -17.27 -5.12 60.80
C LYS A 502 -18.15 -6.24 61.39
N VAL A 503 -17.84 -6.66 62.58
CA VAL A 503 -18.61 -7.62 63.38
C VAL A 503 -19.14 -6.94 64.65
N VAL A 504 -20.42 -7.11 64.93
CA VAL A 504 -21.06 -6.56 66.08
C VAL A 504 -21.45 -7.70 67.00
N VAL A 505 -20.94 -7.65 68.23
CA VAL A 505 -21.32 -8.57 69.31
C VAL A 505 -22.23 -7.81 70.29
N ALA A 506 -23.46 -8.24 70.34
CA ALA A 506 -24.48 -7.69 71.27
C ALA A 506 -25.05 -8.85 72.11
N GLN A 507 -24.82 -8.83 73.36
CA GLN A 507 -25.41 -9.72 74.34
C GLN A 507 -26.65 -9.11 74.94
#